data_4165773f1de27ee5f20e8b314ea2cb0c
#
_entry.id   4165773f1de27ee5f20e8b314ea2cb0c
#
_cell.length_a   1.000
_cell.length_b   1.000
_cell.length_c   1.000
_cell.angle_alpha   90.00
_cell.angle_beta   90.00
_cell.angle_gamma   90.00
#
_symmetry.space_group_name_H-M   'P 1'
#
loop_
_entity.id
_entity.type
_entity.pdbx_description
1 polymer ?
#
loop_
_entity_poly.entity_id
_entity_poly.type
_entity_poly.pdbx_seq_one_letter_code
_entity_poly.pdbx_strand_id
1 'polypeptide(L)'
;MKKYVLDTSALMAYLEAEEGSDRVEDVLTAEEVILPFISLMKLYYISLQEQGQTVADERYAAFRRYPAFWQFDEQTTLTAARLKAANRISFADSMIAAIAIQQGAILVHKDPEYDELA
;
A
#
# COMPACT_ATOMS: atom_id res chain seq x y z
N MET A 1 -14.88 1.47 14.12
CA MET A 1 -13.40 1.37 14.03
C MET A 1 -12.96 1.55 12.60
N LYS A 2 -11.94 2.36 12.39
CA LYS A 2 -11.43 2.65 11.04
C LYS A 2 -10.42 1.60 10.62
N LYS A 3 -10.51 1.21 9.35
CA LYS A 3 -9.52 0.35 8.72
C LYS A 3 -8.65 1.19 7.80
N TYR A 4 -7.39 0.84 7.72
CA TYR A 4 -6.44 1.54 6.87
C TYR A 4 -5.73 0.55 5.95
N VAL A 5 -5.60 0.93 4.70
CA VAL A 5 -4.78 0.22 3.71
C VAL A 5 -3.60 1.13 3.40
N LEU A 6 -2.39 0.60 3.53
CA LEU A 6 -1.19 1.37 3.23
C LEU A 6 -0.62 0.93 1.89
N ASP A 7 -0.33 1.91 1.03
CA ASP A 7 0.36 1.62 -0.21
C ASP A 7 1.88 1.67 0.03
N THR A 8 2.64 1.36 -1.01
CA THR A 8 4.09 1.30 -0.90
C THR A 8 4.70 2.64 -0.56
N SER A 9 4.16 3.75 -1.10
CA SER A 9 4.72 5.08 -0.83
C SER A 9 4.63 5.44 0.65
N ALA A 10 3.55 5.03 1.33
CA ALA A 10 3.41 5.25 2.77
C ALA A 10 4.42 4.41 3.56
N LEU A 11 4.61 3.14 3.16
CA LEU A 11 5.58 2.27 3.82
C LEU A 11 7.00 2.80 3.66
N MET A 12 7.34 3.27 2.47
CA MET A 12 8.67 3.83 2.20
C MET A 12 8.90 5.12 2.98
N ALA A 13 7.89 5.98 3.07
CA ALA A 13 7.99 7.22 3.84
C ALA A 13 8.28 6.93 5.30
N TYR A 14 7.64 5.91 5.86
CA TYR A 14 7.88 5.50 7.24
C TYR A 14 9.32 4.97 7.42
N LEU A 15 9.74 4.08 6.52
CA LEU A 15 11.06 3.46 6.61
C LEU A 15 12.21 4.46 6.44
N GLU A 16 12.00 5.46 5.60
CA GLU A 16 13.04 6.45 5.29
C GLU A 16 12.88 7.73 6.11
N ALA A 17 12.01 7.71 7.11
CA ALA A 17 11.76 8.83 8.03
C ALA A 17 11.46 10.13 7.28
N GLU A 18 10.70 10.02 6.18
CA GLU A 18 10.30 11.17 5.38
C GLU A 18 9.16 11.93 6.03
N GLU A 19 8.81 13.08 5.45
CA GLU A 19 7.66 13.84 5.88
C GLU A 19 6.42 12.95 5.88
N GLY A 20 5.65 12.97 6.97
CA GLY A 20 4.47 12.14 7.13
C GLY A 20 4.71 10.81 7.84
N SER A 21 5.97 10.46 8.14
CA SER A 21 6.27 9.18 8.80
C SER A 21 5.60 9.06 10.16
N ASP A 22 5.45 10.17 10.90
CA ASP A 22 4.78 10.14 12.20
C ASP A 22 3.31 9.74 12.07
N ARG A 23 2.63 10.21 11.03
CA ARG A 23 1.24 9.82 10.78
C ARG A 23 1.11 8.35 10.42
N VAL A 24 2.04 7.85 9.63
CA VAL A 24 2.07 6.43 9.28
C VAL A 24 2.31 5.59 10.53
N GLU A 25 3.24 6.02 11.39
CA GLU A 25 3.49 5.34 12.64
C GLU A 25 2.25 5.29 13.53
N ASP A 26 1.53 6.41 13.62
CA ASP A 26 0.29 6.46 14.40
C ASP A 26 -0.75 5.47 13.86
N VAL A 27 -0.89 5.38 12.54
CA VAL A 27 -1.80 4.42 11.92
C VAL A 27 -1.37 2.99 12.22
N LEU A 28 -0.08 2.69 12.10
CA LEU A 28 0.45 1.35 12.33
C LEU A 28 0.27 0.89 13.77
N THR A 29 0.31 1.80 14.73
CA THR A 29 0.25 1.45 16.15
C THR A 29 -1.14 1.52 16.75
N ALA A 30 -2.05 2.33 16.19
CA ALA A 30 -3.32 2.64 16.83
C ALA A 30 -4.54 2.08 16.11
N GLU A 31 -4.44 1.71 14.84
CA GLU A 31 -5.58 1.40 14.00
C GLU A 31 -5.51 -0.01 13.43
N GLU A 32 -6.64 -0.46 12.87
CA GLU A 32 -6.66 -1.71 12.11
C GLU A 32 -6.01 -1.47 10.74
N VAL A 33 -4.94 -2.20 10.47
CA VAL A 33 -4.11 -2.02 9.28
C VAL A 33 -4.18 -3.26 8.42
N ILE A 34 -4.36 -3.06 7.12
CA ILE A 34 -4.31 -4.11 6.11
C ILE A 34 -3.22 -3.75 5.13
N LEU A 35 -2.30 -4.67 4.90
CA LEU A 35 -1.24 -4.49 3.91
C LEU A 35 -1.56 -5.36 2.68
N PRO A 36 -1.96 -4.74 1.55
CA PRO A 36 -2.15 -5.51 0.33
C PRO A 36 -0.86 -6.18 -0.10
N PHE A 37 -0.96 -7.40 -0.62
CA PHE A 37 0.24 -8.10 -1.10
C PHE A 37 1.00 -7.28 -2.16
N ILE A 38 0.28 -6.46 -2.92
CA ILE A 38 0.90 -5.62 -3.95
C ILE A 38 1.78 -4.55 -3.33
N SER A 39 1.36 -3.98 -2.19
CA SER A 39 2.19 -3.02 -1.46
C SER A 39 3.49 -3.67 -0.98
N LEU A 40 3.39 -4.90 -0.48
CA LEU A 40 4.56 -5.66 -0.03
C LEU A 40 5.45 -6.04 -1.21
N MET A 41 4.87 -6.46 -2.31
CA MET A 41 5.62 -6.81 -3.51
C MET A 41 6.39 -5.61 -4.06
N LYS A 42 5.75 -4.46 -4.15
CA LYS A 42 6.43 -3.24 -4.61
C LYS A 42 7.53 -2.82 -3.64
N LEU A 43 7.26 -2.88 -2.34
CA LEU A 43 8.26 -2.57 -1.34
C LEU A 43 9.50 -3.44 -1.52
N TYR A 44 9.28 -4.73 -1.70
CA TYR A 44 10.37 -5.68 -1.82
C TYR A 44 11.21 -5.44 -3.07
N TYR A 45 10.57 -5.36 -4.24
CA TYR A 45 11.35 -5.22 -5.47
C TYR A 45 12.05 -3.87 -5.57
N ILE A 46 11.41 -2.79 -5.11
CA ILE A 46 12.06 -1.47 -5.11
C ILE A 46 13.28 -1.50 -4.18
N SER A 47 13.12 -2.10 -3.00
CA SER A 47 14.23 -2.22 -2.06
C SER A 47 15.36 -3.07 -2.61
N LEU A 48 15.03 -4.16 -3.32
CA LEU A 48 16.05 -4.97 -4.01
C LEU A 48 16.85 -4.14 -5.00
N GLN A 49 16.16 -3.33 -5.79
CA GLN A 49 16.82 -2.52 -6.82
C GLN A 49 17.67 -1.40 -6.23
N GLU A 50 17.20 -0.78 -5.16
CA GLU A 50 17.85 0.40 -4.60
C GLU A 50 18.84 0.11 -3.50
N GLN A 51 18.59 -0.92 -2.69
CA GLN A 51 19.37 -1.17 -1.46
C GLN A 51 19.95 -2.58 -1.38
N GLY A 52 19.55 -3.48 -2.25
CA GLY A 52 20.04 -4.86 -2.24
C GLY A 52 19.20 -5.79 -1.38
N GLN A 53 19.56 -7.07 -1.41
CA GLN A 53 18.76 -8.14 -0.82
C GLN A 53 18.63 -8.05 0.69
N THR A 54 19.73 -7.75 1.38
CA THR A 54 19.70 -7.69 2.86
C THR A 54 18.67 -6.69 3.35
N VAL A 55 18.69 -5.48 2.81
CA VAL A 55 17.76 -4.43 3.19
C VAL A 55 16.32 -4.81 2.79
N ALA A 56 16.15 -5.37 1.61
CA ALA A 56 14.82 -5.79 1.14
C ALA A 56 14.22 -6.83 2.07
N ASP A 57 15.01 -7.81 2.48
CA ASP A 57 14.54 -8.86 3.39
C ASP A 57 14.19 -8.30 4.76
N GLU A 58 14.98 -7.37 5.28
CA GLU A 58 14.72 -6.74 6.57
C GLU A 58 13.42 -5.93 6.53
N ARG A 59 13.21 -5.17 5.47
CA ARG A 59 12.00 -4.36 5.31
C ARG A 59 10.76 -5.23 5.19
N TYR A 60 10.86 -6.30 4.40
CA TYR A 60 9.75 -7.23 4.23
C TYR A 60 9.38 -7.87 5.57
N ALA A 61 10.37 -8.34 6.31
CA ALA A 61 10.15 -8.96 7.62
C ALA A 61 9.48 -7.99 8.60
N ALA A 62 9.87 -6.72 8.57
CA ALA A 62 9.31 -5.71 9.46
C ALA A 62 7.80 -5.55 9.27
N PHE A 63 7.31 -5.65 8.02
CA PHE A 63 5.89 -5.46 7.75
C PHE A 63 5.09 -6.76 7.71
N ARG A 64 5.74 -7.92 7.68
CA ARG A 64 5.03 -9.20 7.68
C ARG A 64 4.30 -9.48 8.99
N ARG A 65 4.64 -8.78 10.04
CA ARG A 65 3.92 -8.91 11.32
C ARG A 65 2.52 -8.29 11.30
N TYR A 66 2.24 -7.44 10.31
CA TYR A 66 0.90 -6.86 10.15
C TYR A 66 0.04 -7.77 9.30
N PRO A 67 -1.30 -7.72 9.47
CA PRO A 67 -2.19 -8.51 8.61
C PRO A 67 -1.98 -8.15 7.14
N ALA A 68 -1.68 -9.16 6.33
CA ALA A 68 -1.51 -8.98 4.90
C ALA A 68 -2.74 -9.48 4.16
N PHE A 69 -3.15 -8.75 3.15
CA PHE A 69 -4.28 -9.13 2.30
C PHE A 69 -3.73 -9.76 1.03
N TRP A 70 -3.96 -11.05 0.88
CA TRP A 70 -3.39 -11.85 -0.21
C TRP A 70 -4.34 -12.09 -1.36
N GLN A 71 -5.64 -11.93 -1.13
CA GLN A 71 -6.65 -12.28 -2.13
C GLN A 71 -6.99 -11.10 -3.02
N PHE A 72 -7.30 -11.42 -4.28
CA PHE A 72 -7.73 -10.42 -5.24
C PHE A 72 -8.87 -11.05 -6.06
N ASP A 73 -10.09 -10.89 -5.56
CA ASP A 73 -11.25 -11.55 -6.15
C ASP A 73 -11.76 -10.85 -7.42
N GLU A 74 -12.79 -11.42 -8.04
CA GLU A 74 -13.32 -10.88 -9.28
C GLU A 74 -13.86 -9.47 -9.11
N GLN A 75 -14.56 -9.20 -8.01
CA GLN A 75 -15.12 -7.88 -7.76
C GLN A 75 -14.02 -6.82 -7.63
N THR A 76 -12.96 -7.14 -6.92
CA THR A 76 -11.81 -6.26 -6.79
C THR A 76 -11.12 -6.07 -8.14
N THR A 77 -11.02 -7.13 -8.93
CA THR A 77 -10.45 -7.08 -10.27
C THR A 77 -11.20 -6.07 -11.15
N LEU A 78 -12.53 -6.15 -11.14
CA LEU A 78 -13.35 -5.25 -11.95
C LEU A 78 -13.26 -3.81 -11.45
N THR A 79 -13.23 -3.62 -10.14
CA THR A 79 -13.05 -2.28 -9.55
C THR A 79 -11.71 -1.69 -9.97
N ALA A 80 -10.63 -2.46 -9.88
CA ALA A 80 -9.30 -2.01 -10.29
C ALA A 80 -9.26 -1.66 -11.78
N ALA A 81 -9.89 -2.49 -12.61
CA ALA A 81 -9.95 -2.25 -14.05
C ALA A 81 -10.67 -0.94 -14.38
N ARG A 82 -11.78 -0.66 -13.70
CA ARG A 82 -12.52 0.59 -13.91
C ARG A 82 -11.69 1.81 -13.49
N LEU A 83 -11.00 1.70 -12.36
CA LEU A 83 -10.13 2.79 -11.89
C LEU A 83 -9.01 3.04 -12.89
N LYS A 84 -8.37 1.98 -13.36
CA LYS A 84 -7.27 2.07 -14.33
C LYS A 84 -7.74 2.67 -15.65
N ALA A 85 -8.92 2.28 -16.12
CA ALA A 85 -9.46 2.76 -17.39
C ALA A 85 -9.82 4.25 -17.33
N ALA A 86 -10.30 4.73 -16.19
CA ALA A 86 -10.81 6.10 -16.04
C ALA A 86 -9.76 7.10 -15.57
N ASN A 87 -8.61 6.65 -15.12
CA ASN A 87 -7.61 7.52 -14.48
C ASN A 87 -6.21 7.20 -14.94
N ARG A 88 -5.31 8.18 -14.79
CA ARG A 88 -3.88 8.00 -15.05
C ARG A 88 -3.21 7.48 -13.79
N ILE A 89 -3.39 6.21 -13.54
CA ILE A 89 -2.86 5.55 -12.36
C ILE A 89 -2.12 4.29 -12.80
N SER A 90 -1.06 3.91 -12.08
CA SER A 90 -0.32 2.71 -12.42
C SER A 90 -1.19 1.47 -12.18
N PHE A 91 -0.81 0.36 -12.83
CA PHE A 91 -1.51 -0.91 -12.67
C PHE A 91 -1.53 -1.34 -11.21
N ALA A 92 -0.37 -1.30 -10.54
CA ALA A 92 -0.28 -1.68 -9.13
C ALA A 92 -1.11 -0.78 -8.23
N ASP A 93 -1.07 0.54 -8.46
CA ASP A 93 -1.81 1.48 -7.62
C ASP A 93 -3.31 1.33 -7.81
N SER A 94 -3.78 0.97 -9.02
CA SER A 94 -5.20 0.70 -9.23
C SER A 94 -5.67 -0.51 -8.42
N MET A 95 -4.82 -1.52 -8.28
CA MET A 95 -5.11 -2.71 -7.48
C MET A 95 -5.18 -2.37 -5.99
N ILE A 96 -4.23 -1.58 -5.50
CA ILE A 96 -4.20 -1.17 -4.09
C ILE A 96 -5.44 -0.34 -3.76
N ALA A 97 -5.80 0.62 -4.62
CA ALA A 97 -6.99 1.44 -4.42
C ALA A 97 -8.27 0.59 -4.43
N ALA A 98 -8.34 -0.39 -5.32
CA ALA A 98 -9.50 -1.29 -5.38
C ALA A 98 -9.65 -2.10 -4.10
N ILE A 99 -8.55 -2.57 -3.53
CA ILE A 99 -8.58 -3.30 -2.25
C ILE A 99 -9.11 -2.38 -1.15
N ALA A 100 -8.65 -1.12 -1.11
CA ALA A 100 -9.14 -0.17 -0.12
C ALA A 100 -10.64 0.05 -0.24
N ILE A 101 -11.15 0.21 -1.46
CA ILE A 101 -12.58 0.38 -1.72
C ILE A 101 -13.37 -0.83 -1.25
N GLN A 102 -12.93 -2.02 -1.63
CA GLN A 102 -13.65 -3.27 -1.29
C GLN A 102 -13.64 -3.55 0.20
N GLN A 103 -12.60 -3.13 0.90
CA GLN A 103 -12.49 -3.32 2.34
C GLN A 103 -13.14 -2.20 3.15
N GLY A 104 -13.65 -1.16 2.49
CA GLY A 104 -14.17 0.00 3.19
C GLY A 104 -13.10 0.71 4.01
N ALA A 105 -11.87 0.70 3.52
CA ALA A 105 -10.71 1.18 4.25
C ALA A 105 -10.21 2.52 3.71
N ILE A 106 -9.51 3.26 4.58
CA ILE A 106 -8.88 4.52 4.21
C ILE A 106 -7.51 4.19 3.60
N LEU A 107 -7.26 4.71 2.41
CA LEU A 107 -5.97 4.52 1.74
C LEU A 107 -4.96 5.55 2.24
N VAL A 108 -3.85 5.07 2.78
CA VAL A 108 -2.74 5.91 3.25
C VAL A 108 -1.62 5.88 2.23
N HIS A 109 -1.28 7.06 1.67
CA HIS A 109 -0.31 7.14 0.59
C HIS A 109 0.41 8.48 0.57
N LYS A 110 1.51 8.54 -0.18
CA LYS A 110 2.21 9.78 -0.54
C LYS A 110 2.33 9.93 -2.06
N ASP A 111 1.57 9.15 -2.81
CA ASP A 111 1.65 9.13 -4.27
C ASP A 111 0.56 10.03 -4.85
N PRO A 112 0.92 11.11 -5.59
CA PRO A 112 -0.08 12.02 -6.16
C PRO A 112 -0.99 11.36 -7.20
N GLU A 113 -0.65 10.19 -7.74
CA GLU A 113 -1.53 9.50 -8.68
C GLU A 113 -2.91 9.25 -8.09
N TYR A 114 -3.01 9.00 -6.78
CA TYR A 114 -4.28 8.71 -6.14
C TYR A 114 -5.19 9.92 -6.03
N ASP A 115 -4.67 11.11 -6.19
CA ASP A 115 -5.47 12.34 -6.08
C ASP A 115 -6.57 12.40 -7.14
N GLU A 116 -6.38 11.73 -8.27
CA GLU A 116 -7.38 11.66 -9.32
C GLU A 116 -8.60 10.83 -8.92
N LEU A 117 -8.49 10.01 -7.88
CA LEU A 117 -9.54 9.11 -7.44
C LEU A 117 -10.49 9.74 -6.42
N ALA A 118 -10.24 10.95 -6.02
CA ALA A 118 -11.03 11.64 -4.99
C ALA A 118 -12.48 11.89 -5.40
#